data_8aba394626221ddc12218847ae832800
#
_entry.id   8aba394626221ddc12218847ae832800
#
_cell.length_a   1.000
_cell.length_b   1.000
_cell.length_c   1.000
_cell.angle_alpha   90.00
_cell.angle_beta   90.00
_cell.angle_gamma   90.00
#
_symmetry.space_group_name_H-M   'P 1'
#
loop_
_entity.id
_entity.type
_entity.pdbx_description
1 polymer ?
#
loop_
_entity_poly.entity_id
_entity_poly.type
_entity_poly.pdbx_seq_one_letter_code
_entity_poly.pdbx_strand_id
1 'polypeptide(L)'
;MITIDLITGFLGAGKTTFIRKYATHLMEQGLNIGILENDHGAVNVDAMLLQDILGEHCTLEMVAGGCDADCHKRRFKTKLIAMGMCGYDRILVEPSGIFDMDEFFDTLYESPLDRWFEIGSILTIIDAEMPEVLSAQMEYLLASEAACCGKLLLSKWQNVQEEALPVLTERILNHLNRALTGIQCSRQFQPKDLLVMDWSNLQPSDYAALQSAGYRNCSYVKQFRTETLESEVHYFMH
;
A
#
# COMPACT_ATOMS: atom_id res chain seq x y z
N MET A 1 15.65 8.81 -12.65
CA MET A 1 14.74 7.65 -12.52
C MET A 1 13.52 8.12 -11.79
N ILE A 2 12.35 7.60 -12.12
CA ILE A 2 11.08 7.93 -11.44
C ILE A 2 10.99 7.07 -10.18
N THR A 3 10.80 7.70 -9.03
CA THR A 3 10.62 6.94 -7.78
C THR A 3 9.18 6.40 -7.71
N ILE A 4 9.01 5.12 -7.36
CA ILE A 4 7.70 4.50 -7.19
C ILE A 4 7.52 4.05 -5.75
N ASP A 5 6.48 4.55 -5.09
CA ASP A 5 6.09 4.15 -3.74
C ASP A 5 4.84 3.26 -3.81
N LEU A 6 4.78 2.25 -2.96
CA LEU A 6 3.65 1.35 -2.84
C LEU A 6 2.97 1.53 -1.48
N ILE A 7 1.67 1.77 -1.49
CA ILE A 7 0.86 1.97 -0.29
C ILE A 7 -0.14 0.83 -0.17
N THR A 8 0.17 -0.14 0.68
CA THR A 8 -0.64 -1.35 0.91
C THR A 8 -1.49 -1.25 2.17
N GLY A 9 -2.30 -2.24 2.43
CA GLY A 9 -3.16 -2.35 3.60
C GLY A 9 -4.58 -2.77 3.23
N PHE A 10 -5.33 -3.26 4.20
CA PHE A 10 -6.68 -3.75 3.99
C PHE A 10 -7.63 -2.72 3.38
N LEU A 11 -8.69 -3.21 2.75
CA LEU A 11 -9.78 -2.38 2.28
C LEU A 11 -10.35 -1.57 3.46
N GLY A 12 -10.56 -0.27 3.24
CA GLY A 12 -11.06 0.65 4.28
C GLY A 12 -10.01 1.08 5.32
N ALA A 13 -8.75 0.62 5.24
CA ALA A 13 -7.69 1.05 6.16
C ALA A 13 -7.29 2.54 6.02
N GLY A 14 -7.77 3.24 4.98
CA GLY A 14 -7.50 4.66 4.76
C GLY A 14 -6.35 4.94 3.80
N LYS A 15 -6.00 3.99 2.92
CA LYS A 15 -4.92 4.15 1.92
C LYS A 15 -5.08 5.40 1.08
N THR A 16 -6.23 5.57 0.43
CA THR A 16 -6.53 6.70 -0.44
C THR A 16 -6.48 8.04 0.30
N THR A 17 -6.98 8.09 1.54
CA THR A 17 -6.88 9.26 2.41
C THR A 17 -5.42 9.62 2.70
N PHE A 18 -4.58 8.63 2.95
CA PHE A 18 -3.15 8.84 3.16
C PHE A 18 -2.45 9.30 1.87
N ILE A 19 -2.72 8.63 0.74
CA ILE A 19 -2.16 8.98 -0.58
C ILE A 19 -2.46 10.42 -0.93
N ARG A 20 -3.69 10.88 -0.71
CA ARG A 20 -4.10 12.27 -0.95
C ARG A 20 -3.20 13.26 -0.19
N LYS A 21 -2.96 13.03 1.09
CA LYS A 21 -2.11 13.91 1.92
C LYS A 21 -0.65 13.83 1.52
N TYR A 22 -0.17 12.62 1.24
CA TYR A 22 1.21 12.41 0.83
C TYR A 22 1.50 13.03 -0.54
N ALA A 23 0.61 12.85 -1.52
CA ALA A 23 0.71 13.51 -2.82
C ALA A 23 0.69 15.03 -2.71
N THR A 24 -0.21 15.59 -1.89
CA THR A 24 -0.27 17.05 -1.64
C THR A 24 1.07 17.58 -1.15
N HIS A 25 1.66 16.93 -0.14
CA HIS A 25 2.97 17.34 0.38
C HIS A 25 4.09 17.24 -0.67
N LEU A 26 4.10 16.19 -1.48
CA LEU A 26 5.09 16.03 -2.54
C LEU A 26 4.96 17.12 -3.62
N MET A 27 3.73 17.50 -3.98
CA MET A 27 3.46 18.61 -4.89
C MET A 27 3.92 19.95 -4.32
N GLU A 28 3.76 20.19 -3.01
CA GLU A 28 4.27 21.39 -2.32
C GLU A 28 5.80 21.49 -2.39
N GLN A 29 6.50 20.36 -2.58
CA GLN A 29 7.93 20.31 -2.86
C GLN A 29 8.28 20.55 -4.35
N GLY A 30 7.27 20.79 -5.20
CA GLY A 30 7.43 21.05 -6.63
C GLY A 30 7.56 19.78 -7.48
N LEU A 31 7.17 18.60 -6.96
CA LEU A 31 7.22 17.34 -7.69
C LEU A 31 5.95 17.10 -8.50
N ASN A 32 6.11 16.49 -9.68
CA ASN A 32 5.00 15.99 -10.49
C ASN A 32 4.67 14.55 -10.07
N ILE A 33 3.43 14.33 -9.65
CA ILE A 33 2.99 13.08 -9.03
C ILE A 33 2.02 12.33 -9.95
N GLY A 34 2.28 11.06 -10.19
CA GLY A 34 1.32 10.11 -10.73
C GLY A 34 0.72 9.26 -9.61
N ILE A 35 -0.58 9.14 -9.56
CA ILE A 35 -1.26 8.17 -8.69
C ILE A 35 -1.75 7.03 -9.56
N LEU A 36 -1.42 5.80 -9.22
CA LEU A 36 -1.86 4.61 -9.93
C LEU A 36 -2.70 3.75 -9.00
N GLU A 37 -4.00 3.78 -9.22
CA GLU A 37 -4.95 2.92 -8.51
C GLU A 37 -5.18 1.63 -9.28
N ASN A 38 -5.18 0.55 -8.53
CA ASN A 38 -5.50 -0.77 -9.02
C ASN A 38 -6.82 -1.20 -8.41
N ASP A 39 -7.94 -0.85 -9.05
CA ASP A 39 -9.28 -1.10 -8.53
C ASP A 39 -10.01 -2.17 -9.34
N HIS A 40 -10.65 -3.10 -8.60
CA HIS A 40 -11.54 -4.12 -9.14
C HIS A 40 -13.03 -3.71 -9.06
N GLY A 41 -13.35 -2.53 -8.53
CA GLY A 41 -14.72 -2.06 -8.26
C GLY A 41 -15.43 -1.44 -9.46
N ALA A 42 -16.76 -1.54 -9.48
CA ALA A 42 -17.62 -0.93 -10.51
C ALA A 42 -17.86 0.58 -10.29
N VAL A 43 -17.57 1.11 -9.11
CA VAL A 43 -17.71 2.54 -8.75
C VAL A 43 -16.44 2.98 -8.05
N ASN A 44 -15.74 3.93 -8.65
CA ASN A 44 -14.49 4.44 -8.09
C ASN A 44 -14.77 5.52 -7.04
N VAL A 45 -14.94 5.11 -5.79
CA VAL A 45 -15.09 6.02 -4.63
C VAL A 45 -13.76 6.74 -4.36
N ASP A 46 -12.65 6.08 -4.60
CA ASP A 46 -11.31 6.60 -4.33
C ASP A 46 -10.95 7.76 -5.27
N ALA A 47 -11.33 7.69 -6.55
CA ALA A 47 -11.19 8.80 -7.48
C ALA A 47 -11.91 10.07 -7.02
N MET A 48 -13.06 9.94 -6.34
CA MET A 48 -13.77 11.10 -5.78
C MET A 48 -13.00 11.73 -4.62
N LEU A 49 -12.29 10.93 -3.83
CA LEU A 49 -11.46 11.41 -2.72
C LEU A 49 -10.19 12.13 -3.16
N LEU A 50 -9.73 11.86 -4.38
CA LEU A 50 -8.54 12.47 -4.96
C LEU A 50 -8.84 13.66 -5.87
N GLN A 51 -10.10 13.87 -6.24
CA GLN A 51 -10.51 14.83 -7.27
C GLN A 51 -10.01 16.27 -7.01
N ASP A 52 -9.92 16.68 -5.77
CA ASP A 52 -9.50 18.04 -5.39
C ASP A 52 -8.00 18.30 -5.52
N ILE A 53 -7.18 17.25 -5.62
CA ILE A 53 -5.73 17.37 -5.80
C ILE A 53 -5.28 17.12 -7.24
N LEU A 54 -6.18 16.67 -8.12
CA LEU A 54 -5.85 16.40 -9.52
C LEU A 54 -5.70 17.70 -10.32
N GLY A 55 -4.67 17.78 -11.15
CA GLY A 55 -4.37 18.95 -11.97
C GLY A 55 -3.04 18.84 -12.70
N GLU A 56 -2.39 19.97 -12.93
CA GLU A 56 -1.16 20.03 -13.71
C GLU A 56 0.00 19.20 -13.11
N HIS A 57 0.07 19.14 -11.77
CA HIS A 57 1.15 18.44 -11.06
C HIS A 57 0.73 17.12 -10.41
N CYS A 58 -0.52 16.69 -10.57
CA CYS A 58 -1.00 15.42 -10.05
C CYS A 58 -2.04 14.81 -10.98
N THR A 59 -1.80 13.59 -11.42
CA THR A 59 -2.77 12.85 -12.24
C THR A 59 -3.08 11.50 -11.62
N LEU A 60 -4.30 11.04 -11.88
CA LEU A 60 -4.78 9.72 -11.47
C LEU A 60 -4.89 8.83 -12.70
N GLU A 61 -4.25 7.69 -12.63
CA GLU A 61 -4.35 6.62 -13.60
C GLU A 61 -4.90 5.35 -12.93
N MET A 62 -5.65 4.57 -13.70
CA MET A 62 -6.33 3.40 -13.17
C MET A 62 -5.99 2.16 -13.97
N VAL A 63 -5.81 1.05 -13.26
CA VAL A 63 -5.80 -0.29 -13.84
C VAL A 63 -7.16 -0.92 -13.56
N ALA A 64 -8.07 -0.82 -14.52
CA ALA A 64 -9.40 -1.39 -14.39
C ALA A 64 -9.41 -2.85 -14.84
N GLY A 65 -9.97 -3.72 -14.01
CA GLY A 65 -10.39 -5.09 -14.27
C GLY A 65 -9.44 -5.95 -15.14
N GLY A 66 -9.35 -7.21 -14.86
CA GLY A 66 -8.74 -8.23 -15.72
C GLY A 66 -9.65 -9.45 -15.71
N CYS A 67 -9.65 -10.23 -16.80
CA CYS A 67 -10.34 -11.51 -16.81
C CYS A 67 -9.57 -12.59 -16.02
N ASP A 68 -8.29 -12.37 -15.76
CA ASP A 68 -7.37 -13.24 -15.02
C ASP A 68 -6.13 -12.45 -14.54
N ALA A 69 -5.32 -13.05 -13.67
CA ALA A 69 -4.11 -12.45 -13.09
C ALA A 69 -3.08 -12.04 -14.17
N ASP A 70 -2.91 -12.83 -15.22
CA ASP A 70 -1.98 -12.52 -16.32
C ASP A 70 -2.42 -11.29 -17.12
N CYS A 71 -3.72 -11.13 -17.31
CA CYS A 71 -4.29 -9.96 -17.97
C CYS A 71 -4.07 -8.70 -17.12
N HIS A 72 -4.26 -8.83 -15.80
CA HIS A 72 -4.06 -7.77 -14.85
C HIS A 72 -2.59 -7.32 -14.81
N LYS A 73 -1.64 -8.24 -14.67
CA LYS A 73 -0.20 -7.96 -14.71
C LYS A 73 0.20 -7.21 -15.99
N ARG A 74 -0.30 -7.64 -17.17
CA ARG A 74 -0.02 -6.98 -18.45
C ARG A 74 -0.57 -5.56 -18.50
N ARG A 75 -1.77 -5.31 -17.96
CA ARG A 75 -2.36 -3.96 -17.89
C ARG A 75 -1.58 -3.06 -16.96
N PHE A 76 -1.21 -3.56 -15.78
CA PHE A 76 -0.38 -2.85 -14.81
C PHE A 76 0.95 -2.44 -15.45
N LYS A 77 1.68 -3.39 -16.09
CA LYS A 77 2.92 -3.10 -16.82
C LYS A 77 2.72 -2.06 -17.93
N THR A 78 1.68 -2.21 -18.75
CA THR A 78 1.39 -1.27 -19.84
C THR A 78 1.12 0.14 -19.32
N LYS A 79 0.39 0.24 -18.21
CA LYS A 79 0.10 1.52 -17.57
C LYS A 79 1.37 2.18 -17.03
N LEU A 80 2.23 1.42 -16.36
CA LEU A 80 3.54 1.93 -15.88
C LEU A 80 4.44 2.39 -17.04
N ILE A 81 4.45 1.67 -18.18
CA ILE A 81 5.18 2.10 -19.37
C ILE A 81 4.65 3.46 -19.85
N ALA A 82 3.33 3.64 -19.93
CA ALA A 82 2.75 4.92 -20.35
C ALA A 82 3.10 6.03 -19.36
N MET A 83 2.99 5.77 -18.05
CA MET A 83 3.33 6.73 -17.00
C MET A 83 4.81 7.10 -17.01
N GLY A 84 5.70 6.16 -17.34
CA GLY A 84 7.14 6.42 -17.46
C GLY A 84 7.51 7.44 -18.54
N MET A 85 6.59 7.74 -19.47
CA MET A 85 6.75 8.72 -20.53
C MET A 85 6.10 10.08 -20.22
N CYS A 86 5.40 10.22 -19.08
CA CYS A 86 4.63 11.43 -18.74
C CYS A 86 5.41 12.49 -17.95
N GLY A 87 6.66 12.20 -17.55
CA GLY A 87 7.50 13.17 -16.83
C GLY A 87 7.17 13.33 -15.36
N TYR A 88 6.67 12.28 -14.71
CA TYR A 88 6.52 12.24 -13.26
C TYR A 88 7.86 12.15 -12.56
N ASP A 89 7.96 12.78 -11.39
CA ASP A 89 9.08 12.63 -10.48
C ASP A 89 8.87 11.43 -9.55
N ARG A 90 7.60 11.21 -9.16
CA ARG A 90 7.20 10.13 -8.27
C ARG A 90 5.83 9.55 -8.64
N ILE A 91 5.69 8.24 -8.49
CA ILE A 91 4.41 7.54 -8.67
C ILE A 91 4.03 6.89 -7.35
N LEU A 92 2.79 7.12 -6.91
CA LEU A 92 2.18 6.47 -5.75
C LEU A 92 1.25 5.38 -6.26
N VAL A 93 1.52 4.13 -5.90
CA VAL A 93 0.69 2.99 -6.29
C VAL A 93 -0.18 2.58 -5.13
N GLU A 94 -1.50 2.58 -5.34
CA GLU A 94 -2.48 1.94 -4.47
C GLU A 94 -2.90 0.62 -5.09
N PRO A 95 -2.41 -0.53 -4.60
CA PRO A 95 -2.87 -1.81 -5.09
C PRO A 95 -4.29 -2.10 -4.57
N SER A 96 -5.01 -2.99 -5.26
CA SER A 96 -6.24 -3.57 -4.70
C SER A 96 -5.92 -4.25 -3.36
N GLY A 97 -6.93 -4.41 -2.50
CA GLY A 97 -6.78 -5.08 -1.20
C GLY A 97 -6.36 -6.55 -1.27
N ILE A 98 -6.11 -7.08 -2.47
CA ILE A 98 -5.61 -8.41 -2.75
C ILE A 98 -4.50 -8.28 -3.77
N PHE A 99 -3.30 -8.00 -3.32
CA PHE A 99 -2.17 -7.72 -4.19
C PHE A 99 -1.01 -8.70 -3.95
N ASP A 100 -0.50 -9.27 -5.03
CA ASP A 100 0.69 -10.11 -4.97
C ASP A 100 1.94 -9.21 -5.05
N MET A 101 2.66 -9.12 -3.94
CA MET A 101 3.88 -8.32 -3.84
C MET A 101 4.97 -8.79 -4.82
N ASP A 102 5.04 -10.08 -5.12
CA ASP A 102 6.01 -10.60 -6.10
C ASP A 102 5.69 -10.08 -7.51
N GLU A 103 4.41 -9.95 -7.86
CA GLU A 103 4.00 -9.40 -9.15
C GLU A 103 4.46 -7.95 -9.33
N PHE A 104 4.43 -7.16 -8.27
CA PHE A 104 4.95 -5.79 -8.28
C PHE A 104 6.45 -5.76 -8.55
N PHE A 105 7.22 -6.55 -7.80
CA PHE A 105 8.67 -6.60 -7.98
C PHE A 105 9.05 -7.14 -9.35
N ASP A 106 8.46 -8.27 -9.77
CA ASP A 106 8.70 -8.88 -11.06
C ASP A 106 8.43 -7.90 -12.21
N THR A 107 7.31 -7.15 -12.12
CA THR A 107 6.95 -6.17 -13.14
C THR A 107 7.98 -5.05 -13.23
N LEU A 108 8.43 -4.51 -12.10
CA LEU A 108 9.40 -3.41 -12.08
C LEU A 108 10.81 -3.83 -12.50
N TYR A 109 11.18 -5.09 -12.29
CA TYR A 109 12.48 -5.62 -12.72
C TYR A 109 12.50 -6.05 -14.19
N GLU A 110 11.35 -6.04 -14.88
CA GLU A 110 11.30 -6.30 -16.32
C GLU A 110 11.62 -5.04 -17.14
N SER A 111 12.37 -5.23 -18.25
CA SER A 111 12.62 -4.14 -19.21
C SER A 111 11.32 -3.67 -19.87
N PRO A 112 11.13 -2.36 -20.09
CA PRO A 112 12.06 -1.24 -19.85
C PRO A 112 11.95 -0.62 -18.46
N LEU A 113 11.04 -1.11 -17.58
CA LEU A 113 10.71 -0.48 -16.31
C LEU A 113 11.90 -0.45 -15.35
N ASP A 114 12.76 -1.49 -15.38
CA ASP A 114 14.00 -1.60 -14.62
C ASP A 114 14.99 -0.43 -14.81
N ARG A 115 14.85 0.29 -15.93
CA ARG A 115 15.70 1.45 -16.27
C ARG A 115 15.04 2.80 -15.98
N TRP A 116 13.72 2.81 -15.86
CA TRP A 116 12.93 4.03 -15.72
C TRP A 116 12.53 4.29 -14.28
N PHE A 117 12.33 3.21 -13.53
CA PHE A 117 11.81 3.27 -12.16
C PHE A 117 12.82 2.79 -11.13
N GLU A 118 12.72 3.37 -9.95
CA GLU A 118 13.33 2.87 -8.73
C GLU A 118 12.28 2.75 -7.65
N ILE A 119 12.35 1.68 -6.86
CA ILE A 119 11.42 1.50 -5.74
C ILE A 119 11.89 2.41 -4.60
N GLY A 120 11.01 3.33 -4.21
CA GLY A 120 11.21 4.22 -3.07
C GLY A 120 10.80 3.56 -1.76
N SER A 121 9.60 3.86 -1.29
CA SER A 121 9.08 3.34 -0.03
C SER A 121 7.88 2.41 -0.25
N ILE A 122 7.84 1.30 0.50
CA ILE A 122 6.66 0.46 0.64
C ILE A 122 6.10 0.69 2.04
N LEU A 123 4.89 1.19 2.10
CA LEU A 123 4.20 1.57 3.33
C LEU A 123 2.94 0.71 3.47
N THR A 124 2.77 0.05 4.63
CA THR A 124 1.56 -0.74 4.89
C THR A 124 0.73 -0.06 5.96
N ILE A 125 -0.52 0.24 5.61
CA ILE A 125 -1.46 0.90 6.52
C ILE A 125 -2.23 -0.16 7.30
N ILE A 126 -2.17 -0.07 8.63
CA ILE A 126 -2.84 -0.95 9.57
C ILE A 126 -3.97 -0.16 10.25
N ASP A 127 -5.18 -0.70 10.20
CA ASP A 127 -6.34 -0.12 10.87
C ASP A 127 -6.29 -0.42 12.38
N ALA A 128 -6.36 0.62 13.22
CA ALA A 128 -6.41 0.46 14.68
C ALA A 128 -7.67 -0.28 15.13
N GLU A 129 -8.76 -0.20 14.35
CA GLU A 129 -10.04 -0.88 14.59
C GLU A 129 -10.07 -2.31 14.00
N MET A 130 -8.94 -2.80 13.49
CA MET A 130 -8.83 -4.16 12.96
C MET A 130 -9.33 -5.20 13.98
N PRO A 131 -10.16 -6.18 13.54
CA PRO A 131 -10.66 -7.25 14.40
C PRO A 131 -9.52 -8.02 15.11
N GLU A 132 -9.78 -8.48 16.33
CA GLU A 132 -8.79 -9.28 17.09
C GLU A 132 -8.57 -10.66 16.47
N VAL A 133 -9.58 -11.19 15.79
CA VAL A 133 -9.53 -12.49 15.11
C VAL A 133 -9.78 -12.27 13.64
N LEU A 134 -8.80 -12.62 12.83
CA LEU A 134 -8.87 -12.58 11.38
C LEU A 134 -9.08 -14.00 10.83
N SER A 135 -9.69 -14.12 9.65
CA SER A 135 -9.65 -15.40 8.90
C SER A 135 -8.22 -15.74 8.47
N ALA A 136 -7.96 -17.00 8.18
CA ALA A 136 -6.64 -17.43 7.72
C ALA A 136 -6.20 -16.69 6.44
N GLN A 137 -7.14 -16.38 5.55
CA GLN A 137 -6.90 -15.62 4.34
C GLN A 137 -6.54 -14.17 4.64
N MET A 138 -7.26 -13.52 5.56
CA MET A 138 -6.95 -12.14 5.97
C MET A 138 -5.60 -12.05 6.72
N GLU A 139 -5.28 -13.04 7.55
CA GLU A 139 -3.95 -13.11 8.19
C GLU A 139 -2.84 -13.25 7.15
N TYR A 140 -3.05 -14.10 6.14
CA TYR A 140 -2.10 -14.26 5.05
C TYR A 140 -1.91 -12.95 4.26
N LEU A 141 -3.00 -12.27 3.88
CA LEU A 141 -2.94 -10.99 3.16
C LEU A 141 -2.18 -9.94 3.96
N LEU A 142 -2.56 -9.76 5.22
CA LEU A 142 -1.89 -8.82 6.12
C LEU A 142 -0.38 -9.09 6.21
N ALA A 143 -0.02 -10.36 6.39
CA ALA A 143 1.38 -10.77 6.48
C ALA A 143 2.13 -10.55 5.15
N SER A 144 1.54 -10.94 4.02
CA SER A 144 2.18 -10.81 2.70
C SER A 144 2.40 -9.35 2.29
N GLU A 145 1.40 -8.49 2.50
CA GLU A 145 1.52 -7.05 2.23
C GLU A 145 2.55 -6.37 3.14
N ALA A 146 2.61 -6.77 4.42
CA ALA A 146 3.55 -6.19 5.36
C ALA A 146 4.97 -6.76 5.22
N ALA A 147 5.14 -7.96 4.66
CA ALA A 147 6.45 -8.63 4.59
C ALA A 147 7.54 -7.74 4.00
N CYS A 148 7.23 -7.02 2.92
CA CYS A 148 8.19 -6.20 2.18
C CYS A 148 8.17 -4.71 2.57
N CYS A 149 7.26 -4.24 3.42
CA CYS A 149 7.15 -2.81 3.72
C CYS A 149 8.37 -2.27 4.49
N GLY A 150 8.71 -1.00 4.26
CA GLY A 150 9.71 -0.28 5.04
C GLY A 150 9.18 0.13 6.41
N LYS A 151 7.93 0.59 6.45
CA LYS A 151 7.23 1.04 7.67
C LYS A 151 5.76 0.63 7.65
N LEU A 152 5.24 0.40 8.86
CA LEU A 152 3.81 0.28 9.14
C LEU A 152 3.26 1.64 9.58
N LEU A 153 2.05 2.00 9.15
CA LEU A 153 1.36 3.21 9.57
C LEU A 153 0.05 2.82 10.25
N LEU A 154 -0.15 3.30 11.49
CA LEU A 154 -1.41 3.08 12.20
C LEU A 154 -2.43 4.14 11.80
N SER A 155 -3.55 3.71 11.22
CA SER A 155 -4.68 4.57 10.90
C SER A 155 -5.78 4.47 11.95
N LYS A 156 -6.69 5.47 11.96
CA LYS A 156 -7.89 5.53 12.83
C LYS A 156 -7.61 5.42 14.34
N TRP A 157 -6.36 5.56 14.74
CA TRP A 157 -5.97 5.48 16.15
C TRP A 157 -6.58 6.61 17.01
N GLN A 158 -7.03 7.70 16.37
CA GLN A 158 -7.72 8.80 17.04
C GLN A 158 -9.05 8.37 17.69
N ASN A 159 -9.61 7.24 17.24
CA ASN A 159 -10.81 6.64 17.82
C ASN A 159 -10.50 5.81 19.08
N VAL A 160 -9.22 5.61 19.39
CA VAL A 160 -8.74 4.81 20.53
C VAL A 160 -8.34 5.75 21.67
N GLN A 161 -8.66 5.36 22.91
CA GLN A 161 -8.21 6.11 24.07
C GLN A 161 -6.66 6.08 24.16
N GLU A 162 -6.06 7.23 24.47
CA GLU A 162 -4.60 7.39 24.45
C GLU A 162 -3.90 6.39 25.37
N GLU A 163 -4.50 6.10 26.54
CA GLU A 163 -3.97 5.12 27.52
C GLU A 163 -3.98 3.67 26.97
N ALA A 164 -4.86 3.36 26.03
CA ALA A 164 -4.96 2.02 25.42
C ALA A 164 -4.02 1.86 24.22
N LEU A 165 -3.48 2.93 23.67
CA LEU A 165 -2.65 2.91 22.45
C LEU A 165 -1.39 2.02 22.58
N PRO A 166 -0.61 2.02 23.70
CA PRO A 166 0.53 1.14 23.83
C PRO A 166 0.15 -0.35 23.80
N VAL A 167 -0.96 -0.72 24.45
CA VAL A 167 -1.46 -2.12 24.48
C VAL A 167 -1.94 -2.52 23.08
N LEU A 168 -2.65 -1.63 22.38
CA LEU A 168 -3.10 -1.85 21.02
C LEU A 168 -1.93 -2.07 20.05
N THR A 169 -0.92 -1.22 20.11
CA THR A 169 0.25 -1.31 19.23
C THR A 169 1.03 -2.59 19.47
N GLU A 170 1.21 -3.00 20.73
CA GLU A 170 1.84 -4.28 21.07
C GLU A 170 1.02 -5.47 20.55
N ARG A 171 -0.31 -5.44 20.72
CA ARG A 171 -1.22 -6.47 20.20
C ARG A 171 -1.10 -6.60 18.68
N ILE A 172 -1.13 -5.49 17.94
CA ILE A 172 -1.00 -5.47 16.48
C ILE A 172 0.34 -6.07 16.04
N LEU A 173 1.44 -5.65 16.65
CA LEU A 173 2.77 -6.15 16.31
C LEU A 173 2.91 -7.65 16.60
N ASN A 174 2.39 -8.11 17.76
CA ASN A 174 2.38 -9.53 18.10
C ASN A 174 1.54 -10.36 17.12
N HIS A 175 0.37 -9.85 16.72
CA HIS A 175 -0.48 -10.49 15.72
C HIS A 175 0.25 -10.60 14.37
N LEU A 176 0.79 -9.49 13.89
CA LEU A 176 1.50 -9.44 12.62
C LEU A 176 2.74 -10.35 12.60
N ASN A 177 3.53 -10.37 13.68
CA ASN A 177 4.70 -11.24 13.79
C ASN A 177 4.33 -12.73 13.79
N ARG A 178 3.19 -13.10 14.40
CA ARG A 178 2.68 -14.48 14.32
C ARG A 178 2.25 -14.82 12.91
N ALA A 179 1.52 -13.92 12.23
CA ALA A 179 1.08 -14.11 10.86
C ALA A 179 2.28 -14.27 9.89
N LEU A 180 3.33 -13.44 10.03
CA LEU A 180 4.58 -13.55 9.28
C LEU A 180 5.28 -14.91 9.52
N THR A 181 5.32 -15.37 10.76
CA THR A 181 5.86 -16.71 11.09
C THR A 181 5.04 -17.80 10.40
N GLY A 182 3.72 -17.65 10.37
CA GLY A 182 2.81 -18.57 9.69
C GLY A 182 3.09 -18.73 8.19
N ILE A 183 3.49 -17.67 7.51
CA ILE A 183 3.90 -17.71 6.10
C ILE A 183 5.40 -17.98 5.90
N GLN A 184 6.10 -18.42 6.94
CA GLN A 184 7.54 -18.68 6.93
C GLN A 184 8.43 -17.47 6.55
N CYS A 185 7.95 -16.27 6.81
CA CYS A 185 8.73 -15.05 6.66
C CYS A 185 9.61 -14.82 7.91
N SER A 186 10.90 -14.59 7.69
CA SER A 186 11.85 -14.36 8.80
C SER A 186 11.76 -12.97 9.42
N ARG A 187 10.95 -12.08 8.83
CA ARG A 187 10.80 -10.71 9.31
C ARG A 187 10.07 -10.66 10.65
N GLN A 188 10.53 -9.74 11.51
CA GLN A 188 9.87 -9.40 12.77
C GLN A 188 9.78 -7.88 12.88
N PHE A 189 8.60 -7.38 13.20
CA PHE A 189 8.35 -5.97 13.47
C PHE A 189 8.59 -5.62 14.93
N GLN A 190 9.15 -4.45 15.14
CA GLN A 190 9.38 -3.84 16.44
C GLN A 190 8.57 -2.54 16.57
N PRO A 191 8.37 -1.98 17.77
CA PRO A 191 7.62 -0.73 17.96
C PRO A 191 8.10 0.43 17.08
N LYS A 192 9.40 0.54 16.82
CA LYS A 192 9.98 1.56 15.92
C LYS A 192 9.58 1.44 14.45
N ASP A 193 9.05 0.29 14.04
CA ASP A 193 8.62 0.03 12.66
C ASP A 193 7.17 0.43 12.42
N LEU A 194 6.39 0.65 13.50
CA LEU A 194 5.01 1.14 13.47
C LEU A 194 4.98 2.63 13.79
N LEU A 195 4.54 3.42 12.83
CA LEU A 195 4.41 4.86 12.95
C LEU A 195 2.98 5.21 13.34
N VAL A 196 2.84 5.86 14.48
CA VAL A 196 1.57 6.41 14.98
C VAL A 196 1.62 7.92 14.75
N MET A 197 0.99 8.37 13.66
CA MET A 197 1.05 9.76 13.22
C MET A 197 -0.36 10.34 13.08
N ASP A 198 -0.54 11.57 13.49
CA ASP A 198 -1.77 12.31 13.17
C ASP A 198 -1.73 12.79 11.70
N TRP A 199 -2.44 12.07 10.84
CA TRP A 199 -2.49 12.40 9.41
C TRP A 199 -3.15 13.75 9.12
N SER A 200 -3.83 14.35 10.10
CA SER A 200 -4.39 15.72 9.98
C SER A 200 -3.34 16.79 10.19
N ASN A 201 -2.21 16.42 10.81
CA ASN A 201 -1.15 17.36 11.20
C ASN A 201 0.25 16.76 11.00
N LEU A 202 0.50 16.09 9.85
CA LEU A 202 1.82 15.56 9.53
C LEU A 202 2.84 16.69 9.40
N GLN A 203 3.98 16.51 10.06
CA GLN A 203 5.08 17.46 10.03
C GLN A 203 6.08 17.10 8.91
N PRO A 204 6.92 18.04 8.45
CA PRO A 204 7.95 17.73 7.44
C PRO A 204 8.87 16.57 7.82
N SER A 205 9.16 16.37 9.11
CA SER A 205 9.94 15.23 9.61
C SER A 205 9.23 13.90 9.40
N ASP A 206 7.89 13.88 9.50
CA ASP A 206 7.09 12.68 9.30
C ASP A 206 7.13 12.26 7.83
N TYR A 207 6.96 13.22 6.93
CA TYR A 207 7.10 12.98 5.49
C TYR A 207 8.50 12.53 5.10
N ALA A 208 9.55 13.11 5.70
CA ALA A 208 10.92 12.65 5.47
C ALA A 208 11.12 11.20 5.92
N ALA A 209 10.53 10.80 7.05
CA ALA A 209 10.56 9.42 7.52
C ALA A 209 9.80 8.47 6.58
N LEU A 210 8.68 8.91 5.99
CA LEU A 210 7.91 8.14 5.01
C LEU A 210 8.68 7.98 3.69
N GLN A 211 9.26 9.07 3.17
CA GLN A 211 10.04 9.05 1.92
C GLN A 211 11.31 8.20 2.03
N SER A 212 11.89 8.10 3.23
CA SER A 212 13.10 7.31 3.52
C SER A 212 12.83 5.93 4.12
N ALA A 213 11.57 5.51 4.20
CA ALA A 213 11.20 4.22 4.79
C ALA A 213 11.81 3.04 4.02
N GLY A 214 11.96 3.18 2.70
CA GLY A 214 12.46 2.12 1.83
C GLY A 214 11.58 0.89 1.81
N TYR A 215 12.18 -0.26 1.56
CA TYR A 215 11.50 -1.55 1.56
C TYR A 215 12.44 -2.68 2.02
N ARG A 216 11.89 -3.87 2.24
CA ARG A 216 12.64 -5.07 2.58
C ARG A 216 12.43 -6.14 1.54
N ASN A 217 13.51 -6.76 1.10
CA ASN A 217 13.42 -7.96 0.26
C ASN A 217 13.22 -9.17 1.18
N CYS A 218 12.00 -9.70 1.23
CA CYS A 218 11.61 -10.82 2.10
C CYS A 218 10.97 -11.90 1.26
N SER A 219 11.41 -13.15 1.48
CA SER A 219 10.75 -14.32 0.93
C SER A 219 9.74 -14.88 1.93
N TYR A 220 8.62 -15.39 1.43
CA TYR A 220 7.60 -16.08 2.21
C TYR A 220 6.90 -17.15 1.37
N VAL A 221 6.17 -18.05 2.02
CA VAL A 221 5.45 -19.13 1.35
C VAL A 221 4.05 -18.66 0.97
N LYS A 222 3.72 -18.73 -0.32
CA LYS A 222 2.37 -18.45 -0.82
C LYS A 222 1.43 -19.57 -0.38
N GLN A 223 0.45 -19.25 0.46
CA GLN A 223 -0.52 -20.20 1.02
C GLN A 223 -1.84 -20.20 0.26
N PHE A 224 -2.21 -19.07 -0.34
CA PHE A 224 -3.48 -18.92 -1.06
C PHE A 224 -3.22 -18.38 -2.46
N ARG A 225 -4.10 -18.75 -3.40
CA ARG A 225 -4.13 -18.17 -4.73
C ARG A 225 -4.97 -16.89 -4.69
N THR A 226 -4.59 -15.89 -5.47
CA THR A 226 -5.28 -14.60 -5.56
C THR A 226 -6.78 -14.75 -5.83
N GLU A 227 -7.17 -15.66 -6.73
CA GLU A 227 -8.57 -15.96 -7.07
C GLU A 227 -9.41 -16.45 -5.87
N THR A 228 -8.80 -17.16 -4.93
CA THR A 228 -9.47 -17.64 -3.70
C THR A 228 -9.70 -16.50 -2.71
N LEU A 229 -8.76 -15.53 -2.67
CA LEU A 229 -8.83 -14.38 -1.80
C LEU A 229 -9.89 -13.36 -2.27
N GLU A 230 -10.05 -13.18 -3.57
CA GLU A 230 -11.05 -12.28 -4.17
C GLU A 230 -12.48 -12.66 -3.77
N SER A 231 -12.78 -13.95 -3.69
CA SER A 231 -14.13 -14.43 -3.33
C SER A 231 -14.52 -14.11 -1.89
N GLU A 232 -13.58 -14.02 -0.97
CA GLU A 232 -13.86 -13.70 0.45
C GLU A 232 -13.96 -12.20 0.73
N VAL A 233 -13.12 -11.39 0.10
CA VAL A 233 -13.15 -9.93 0.29
C VAL A 233 -14.50 -9.37 -0.18
N HIS A 234 -15.09 -9.89 -1.24
CA HIS A 234 -16.43 -9.53 -1.67
C HIS A 234 -17.54 -9.92 -0.67
N TYR A 235 -17.34 -10.92 0.17
CA TYR A 235 -18.32 -11.37 1.16
C TYR A 235 -18.41 -10.44 2.39
N PHE A 236 -17.35 -9.70 2.69
CA PHE A 236 -17.31 -8.73 3.81
C PHE A 236 -17.76 -7.32 3.43
N MET A 237 -18.11 -7.06 2.16
CA MET A 237 -18.63 -5.77 1.67
C MET A 237 -20.16 -5.64 1.74
N HIS A 238 -20.87 -6.64 2.28
CA HIS A 238 -22.31 -6.68 2.49
C HIS A 238 -22.63 -6.98 3.97
#